data_3326d62908dccb7855d91f9489134da4
#
_entry.id   3326d62908dccb7855d91f9489134da4
#
_cell.length_a   1.000
_cell.length_b   1.000
_cell.length_c   1.000
_cell.angle_alpha   90.00
_cell.angle_beta   90.00
_cell.angle_gamma   90.00
#
_symmetry.space_group_name_H-M   'P 1'
#
loop_
_entity.id
_entity.type
_entity.pdbx_description
1 polymer ?
#
loop_
_entity_poly.entity_id
_entity_poly.type
_entity_poly.pdbx_seq_one_letter_code
_entity_poly.pdbx_strand_id
1 'polypeptide(L)'
;MGELDLLKPTIERTLNGTIQFGRIAMKPGKPTTFATIPTPNGTKQIFALPGNPASALVTFHLFVLPALRKASGLENPTLPIAKVSLAQDVKLDPRPEYHRVYISVTKEGGLTAVSTGGQRSSRVGSLRGANGLLALPSAKDTGIHSLKKGELVDAMIIGRLGGI
;
A
#
# COMPACT_ATOMS: atom_id res chain seq x y z
N MET A 1 3.38 -1.36 17.37
CA MET A 1 2.31 -1.01 18.31
C MET A 1 2.64 -1.76 19.58
N GLY A 2 3.42 -1.13 20.44
CA GLY A 2 3.74 -1.59 21.78
C GLY A 2 2.74 -1.03 22.77
N GLU A 3 2.85 -1.46 24.03
CA GLU A 3 2.05 -0.94 25.16
C GLU A 3 2.20 0.56 25.37
N LEU A 4 3.22 1.18 24.75
CA LEU A 4 3.54 2.62 24.79
C LEU A 4 3.02 3.42 23.58
N ASP A 5 2.08 2.87 22.79
CA ASP A 5 1.50 3.62 21.67
C ASP A 5 0.51 4.69 22.20
N LEU A 6 1.03 5.88 22.45
CA LEU A 6 0.27 7.01 22.98
C LEU A 6 -0.61 7.71 21.93
N LEU A 7 -0.48 7.36 20.66
CA LEU A 7 -1.15 8.09 19.59
C LEU A 7 -2.68 8.05 19.71
N LYS A 8 -3.24 6.85 19.88
CA LYS A 8 -4.71 6.70 19.98
C LYS A 8 -5.28 7.41 21.21
N PRO A 9 -4.76 7.20 22.43
CA PRO A 9 -5.21 7.96 23.59
C PRO A 9 -5.08 9.47 23.42
N THR A 10 -4.02 9.96 22.78
CA THR A 10 -3.84 11.39 22.52
C THR A 10 -4.91 11.91 21.56
N ILE A 11 -5.17 11.20 20.45
CA ILE A 11 -6.21 11.59 19.51
C ILE A 11 -7.58 11.68 20.21
N GLU A 12 -7.97 10.64 20.95
CA GLU A 12 -9.30 10.54 21.54
C GLU A 12 -9.48 11.43 22.76
N ARG A 13 -8.52 11.42 23.71
CA ARG A 13 -8.67 12.08 25.00
C ARG A 13 -8.19 13.52 25.02
N THR A 14 -7.12 13.84 24.27
CA THR A 14 -6.51 15.18 24.31
C THR A 14 -7.02 16.06 23.18
N LEU A 15 -7.24 15.49 21.98
CA LEU A 15 -7.62 16.23 20.81
C LEU A 15 -9.10 16.10 20.44
N ASN A 16 -9.90 15.41 21.25
CA ASN A 16 -11.31 15.10 21.00
C ASN A 16 -11.54 14.56 19.58
N GLY A 17 -10.57 13.79 19.08
CA GLY A 17 -10.61 13.20 17.75
C GLY A 17 -11.35 11.88 17.73
N THR A 18 -11.71 11.45 16.52
CA THR A 18 -12.37 10.17 16.28
C THR A 18 -11.48 9.29 15.42
N ILE A 19 -11.19 8.07 15.88
CA ILE A 19 -10.48 7.05 15.10
C ILE A 19 -11.50 6.42 14.14
N GLN A 20 -11.32 6.65 12.85
CA GLN A 20 -12.19 6.11 11.80
C GLN A 20 -11.85 4.64 11.51
N PHE A 21 -10.56 4.32 11.44
CA PHE A 21 -10.07 2.95 11.36
C PHE A 21 -8.63 2.82 11.89
N GLY A 22 -8.27 1.61 12.28
CA GLY A 22 -6.91 1.24 12.66
C GLY A 22 -6.74 -0.27 12.68
N ARG A 23 -5.48 -0.75 12.63
CA ARG A 23 -5.15 -2.19 12.56
C ARG A 23 -5.73 -2.88 11.32
N ILE A 24 -5.38 -2.40 10.15
CA ILE A 24 -5.88 -2.90 8.87
C ILE A 24 -5.36 -4.33 8.61
N ALA A 25 -6.24 -5.21 8.13
CA ALA A 25 -5.88 -6.59 7.76
C ALA A 25 -5.18 -6.63 6.39
N MET A 26 -4.01 -6.03 6.26
CA MET A 26 -3.20 -5.99 5.04
C MET A 26 -1.72 -6.19 5.33
N LYS A 27 -0.96 -6.50 4.28
CA LYS A 27 0.51 -6.59 4.28
C LYS A 27 1.11 -5.78 3.12
N PRO A 28 2.09 -4.89 3.42
CA PRO A 28 2.43 -4.34 4.72
C PRO A 28 1.38 -3.33 5.17
N GLY A 29 1.47 -2.82 6.40
CA GLY A 29 0.64 -1.68 6.80
C GLY A 29 -0.35 -1.92 7.94
N LYS A 30 -0.34 -3.12 8.56
CA LYS A 30 -1.26 -3.46 9.67
C LYS A 30 -1.46 -2.35 10.72
N PRO A 31 -0.42 -1.60 11.19
CA PRO A 31 -0.60 -0.58 12.22
C PRO A 31 -1.17 0.76 11.73
N THR A 32 -1.47 0.92 10.45
CA THR A 32 -2.02 2.18 9.92
C THR A 32 -3.31 2.57 10.66
N THR A 33 -3.40 3.85 11.01
CA THR A 33 -4.58 4.43 11.64
C THR A 33 -4.99 5.70 10.90
N PHE A 34 -6.28 5.87 10.66
CA PHE A 34 -6.88 7.11 10.16
C PHE A 34 -7.81 7.66 11.21
N ALA A 35 -7.68 8.95 11.47
CA ALA A 35 -8.50 9.66 12.44
C ALA A 35 -8.86 11.05 11.94
N THR A 36 -9.87 11.65 12.55
CA THR A 36 -10.28 13.03 12.34
C THR A 36 -10.25 13.79 13.65
N ILE A 37 -9.88 15.08 13.59
CA ILE A 37 -9.84 15.98 14.74
C ILE A 37 -10.68 17.21 14.44
N PRO A 38 -11.64 17.59 15.29
CA PRO A 38 -12.34 18.85 15.17
C PRO A 38 -11.40 20.01 15.50
N THR A 39 -11.45 21.08 14.71
CA THR A 39 -10.73 22.33 14.98
C THR A 39 -11.62 23.51 14.67
N PRO A 40 -11.32 24.73 15.19
CA PRO A 40 -12.09 25.94 14.87
C PRO A 40 -12.19 26.21 13.34
N ASN A 41 -11.19 25.75 12.57
CA ASN A 41 -11.12 25.92 11.12
C ASN A 41 -11.58 24.67 10.35
N GLY A 42 -12.49 23.87 10.93
CA GLY A 42 -13.01 22.64 10.34
C GLY A 42 -12.27 21.39 10.77
N THR A 43 -12.72 20.24 10.27
CA THR A 43 -12.18 18.93 10.62
C THR A 43 -10.84 18.68 9.92
N LYS A 44 -9.82 18.28 10.68
CA LYS A 44 -8.51 17.88 10.16
C LYS A 44 -8.37 16.36 10.10
N GLN A 45 -7.68 15.87 9.08
CA GLN A 45 -7.43 14.44 8.87
C GLN A 45 -6.03 14.07 9.39
N ILE A 46 -5.94 12.95 10.09
CA ILE A 46 -4.67 12.39 10.57
C ILE A 46 -4.48 10.99 10.00
N PHE A 47 -3.38 10.79 9.30
CA PHE A 47 -2.91 9.49 8.85
C PHE A 47 -1.68 9.10 9.65
N ALA A 48 -1.83 8.16 10.57
CA ALA A 48 -0.72 7.59 11.32
C ALA A 48 -0.19 6.37 10.58
N LEU A 49 0.94 6.54 9.91
CA LEU A 49 1.58 5.51 9.11
C LEU A 49 2.54 4.67 9.96
N PRO A 50 2.79 3.40 9.56
CA PRO A 50 3.78 2.56 10.23
C PRO A 50 5.18 3.18 10.20
N GLY A 51 5.98 2.98 11.26
CA GLY A 51 7.37 3.46 11.30
C GLY A 51 8.33 2.73 10.35
N ASN A 52 7.99 1.52 9.90
CA ASN A 52 8.79 0.81 8.89
C ASN A 52 8.68 1.47 7.53
N PRO A 53 9.79 1.90 6.88
CA PRO A 53 9.77 2.66 5.63
C PRO A 53 9.00 1.98 4.49
N ALA A 54 9.16 0.67 4.33
CA ALA A 54 8.45 -0.08 3.29
C ALA A 54 6.92 -0.10 3.53
N SER A 55 6.49 -0.14 4.78
CA SER A 55 5.07 -0.03 5.13
C SER A 55 4.56 1.39 4.94
N ALA A 56 5.33 2.40 5.38
CA ALA A 56 4.97 3.80 5.23
C ALA A 56 4.78 4.18 3.76
N LEU A 57 5.69 3.75 2.87
CA LEU A 57 5.56 4.00 1.43
C LEU A 57 4.27 3.40 0.87
N VAL A 58 3.99 2.13 1.16
CA VAL A 58 2.79 1.46 0.65
C VAL A 58 1.53 2.15 1.16
N THR A 59 1.44 2.40 2.47
CA THR A 59 0.26 3.03 3.07
C THR A 59 0.09 4.49 2.69
N PHE A 60 1.19 5.22 2.41
CA PHE A 60 1.14 6.55 1.82
C PHE A 60 0.44 6.53 0.46
N HIS A 61 0.84 5.63 -0.44
CA HIS A 61 0.24 5.54 -1.77
C HIS A 61 -1.22 5.07 -1.74
N LEU A 62 -1.59 4.23 -0.76
CA LEU A 62 -2.94 3.69 -0.66
C LEU A 62 -3.93 4.64 0.02
N PHE A 63 -3.49 5.44 0.99
CA PHE A 63 -4.39 6.24 1.82
C PHE A 63 -4.12 7.73 1.75
N VAL A 64 -2.85 8.16 1.90
CA VAL A 64 -2.53 9.58 2.02
C VAL A 64 -2.59 10.27 0.65
N LEU A 65 -1.93 9.70 -0.35
CA LEU A 65 -1.86 10.30 -1.68
C LEU A 65 -3.24 10.46 -2.33
N PRO A 66 -4.15 9.45 -2.32
CA PRO A 66 -5.51 9.64 -2.81
C PRO A 66 -6.29 10.70 -2.05
N ALA A 67 -6.13 10.77 -0.72
CA ALA A 67 -6.78 11.80 0.09
C ALA A 67 -6.29 13.21 -0.27
N LEU A 68 -4.97 13.39 -0.44
CA LEU A 68 -4.39 14.66 -0.88
C LEU A 68 -4.87 15.06 -2.29
N ARG A 69 -4.89 14.12 -3.22
CA ARG A 69 -5.39 14.34 -4.58
C ARG A 69 -6.87 14.74 -4.57
N LYS A 70 -7.69 14.05 -3.77
CA LYS A 70 -9.11 14.41 -3.61
C LYS A 70 -9.26 15.79 -3.02
N ALA A 71 -8.49 16.13 -1.99
CA ALA A 71 -8.51 17.46 -1.37
C ALA A 71 -8.06 18.58 -2.32
N SER A 72 -7.17 18.27 -3.27
CA SER A 72 -6.75 19.22 -4.32
C SER A 72 -7.72 19.32 -5.50
N GLY A 73 -8.86 18.62 -5.46
CA GLY A 73 -9.90 18.70 -6.49
C GLY A 73 -9.69 17.77 -7.69
N LEU A 74 -8.74 16.81 -7.63
CA LEU A 74 -8.61 15.83 -8.71
C LEU A 74 -9.86 14.95 -8.80
N GLU A 75 -10.41 14.81 -9.99
CA GLU A 75 -11.59 13.98 -10.25
C GLU A 75 -11.33 12.51 -9.96
N ASN A 76 -10.19 11.99 -10.45
CA ASN A 76 -9.73 10.61 -10.23
C ASN A 76 -8.53 10.59 -9.29
N PRO A 77 -8.75 10.54 -7.96
CA PRO A 77 -7.67 10.64 -6.99
C PRO A 77 -6.87 9.35 -6.84
N THR A 78 -7.40 8.20 -7.29
CA THR A 78 -6.77 6.89 -7.16
C THR A 78 -5.53 6.76 -8.07
N LEU A 79 -4.66 5.82 -7.73
CA LEU A 79 -3.53 5.48 -8.58
C LEU A 79 -4.01 4.73 -9.84
N PRO A 80 -3.32 4.90 -10.98
CA PRO A 80 -3.57 4.07 -12.15
C PRO A 80 -3.36 2.59 -11.83
N ILE A 81 -4.28 1.76 -12.31
CA ILE A 81 -4.19 0.29 -12.20
C ILE A 81 -4.00 -0.28 -13.59
N ALA A 82 -3.08 -1.22 -13.73
CA ALA A 82 -2.83 -1.95 -14.96
C ALA A 82 -2.74 -3.45 -14.69
N LYS A 83 -3.11 -4.28 -15.67
CA LYS A 83 -2.82 -5.72 -15.66
C LYS A 83 -1.36 -5.94 -16.03
N VAL A 84 -0.65 -6.70 -15.19
CA VAL A 84 0.75 -7.05 -15.39
C VAL A 84 0.95 -8.55 -15.32
N SER A 85 1.83 -9.10 -16.15
CA SER A 85 2.22 -10.51 -16.10
C SER A 85 3.29 -10.73 -15.04
N LEU A 86 3.15 -11.75 -14.21
CA LEU A 86 4.15 -12.10 -13.21
C LEU A 86 5.40 -12.68 -13.89
N ALA A 87 6.57 -12.12 -13.63
CA ALA A 87 7.85 -12.63 -14.13
C ALA A 87 8.32 -13.92 -13.40
N GLN A 88 7.73 -14.22 -12.24
CA GLN A 88 8.07 -15.35 -11.39
C GLN A 88 6.87 -15.79 -10.55
N ASP A 89 6.92 -17.01 -9.99
CA ASP A 89 5.93 -17.47 -9.03
C ASP A 89 5.93 -16.58 -7.78
N VAL A 90 4.74 -16.28 -7.26
CA VAL A 90 4.55 -15.46 -6.06
C VAL A 90 3.75 -16.22 -5.03
N LYS A 91 4.34 -16.43 -3.85
CA LYS A 91 3.65 -17.02 -2.69
C LYS A 91 2.74 -15.97 -2.06
N LEU A 92 1.48 -16.33 -1.79
CA LEU A 92 0.51 -15.45 -1.18
C LEU A 92 0.61 -15.47 0.36
N ASP A 93 0.43 -14.29 0.96
CA ASP A 93 0.29 -14.13 2.42
C ASP A 93 -1.15 -14.49 2.84
N PRO A 94 -1.38 -14.94 4.08
CA PRO A 94 -2.74 -15.12 4.60
C PRO A 94 -3.62 -13.86 4.55
N ARG A 95 -3.02 -12.68 4.44
CA ARG A 95 -3.71 -11.37 4.29
C ARG A 95 -3.59 -10.86 2.86
N PRO A 96 -4.48 -9.96 2.41
CA PRO A 96 -4.25 -9.19 1.19
C PRO A 96 -2.87 -8.51 1.24
N GLU A 97 -2.10 -8.59 0.16
CA GLU A 97 -0.74 -8.06 0.10
C GLU A 97 -0.57 -7.06 -1.03
N TYR A 98 0.04 -5.91 -0.71
CA TYR A 98 0.55 -4.96 -1.69
C TYR A 98 2.04 -5.20 -1.89
N HIS A 99 2.36 -6.06 -2.86
CA HIS A 99 3.69 -6.57 -3.13
C HIS A 99 4.47 -5.59 -4.02
N ARG A 100 5.63 -5.14 -3.55
CA ARG A 100 6.47 -4.18 -4.27
C ARG A 100 7.17 -4.84 -5.45
N VAL A 101 7.02 -4.23 -6.63
CA VAL A 101 7.56 -4.74 -7.89
C VAL A 101 8.21 -3.64 -8.72
N TYR A 102 9.08 -4.05 -9.61
CA TYR A 102 9.50 -3.27 -10.76
C TYR A 102 8.69 -3.71 -11.97
N ILE A 103 7.97 -2.77 -12.57
CA ILE A 103 7.15 -2.99 -13.76
C ILE A 103 7.89 -2.38 -14.96
N SER A 104 8.00 -3.15 -16.02
CA SER A 104 8.57 -2.73 -17.29
C SER A 104 7.67 -3.12 -18.47
N VAL A 105 7.83 -2.40 -19.56
CA VAL A 105 7.18 -2.72 -20.85
C VAL A 105 7.96 -3.85 -21.51
N THR A 106 7.26 -4.88 -22.01
CA THR A 106 7.87 -5.96 -22.81
C THR A 106 8.02 -5.52 -24.28
N LYS A 107 8.82 -6.26 -25.07
CA LYS A 107 8.98 -6.00 -26.50
C LYS A 107 7.67 -6.05 -27.29
N GLU A 108 6.74 -6.86 -26.80
CA GLU A 108 5.40 -7.05 -27.39
C GLU A 108 4.39 -5.98 -26.92
N GLY A 109 4.82 -4.98 -26.14
CA GLY A 109 3.98 -3.90 -25.64
C GLY A 109 3.18 -4.25 -24.38
N GLY A 110 3.33 -5.46 -23.83
CA GLY A 110 2.72 -5.86 -22.55
C GLY A 110 3.48 -5.31 -21.35
N LEU A 111 2.92 -5.50 -20.15
CA LEU A 111 3.57 -5.14 -18.89
C LEU A 111 3.99 -6.40 -18.14
N THR A 112 5.22 -6.41 -17.62
CA THR A 112 5.73 -7.47 -16.76
C THR A 112 6.17 -6.91 -15.42
N ALA A 113 5.99 -7.70 -14.35
CA ALA A 113 6.32 -7.32 -13.00
C ALA A 113 7.33 -8.28 -12.39
N VAL A 114 8.46 -7.73 -11.94
CA VAL A 114 9.51 -8.45 -11.21
C VAL A 114 9.47 -8.04 -9.74
N SER A 115 9.46 -9.01 -8.84
CA SER A 115 9.53 -8.71 -7.40
C SER A 115 10.84 -8.00 -7.04
N THR A 116 10.75 -6.94 -6.23
CA THR A 116 11.95 -6.25 -5.71
C THR A 116 12.61 -7.00 -4.55
N GLY A 117 12.28 -8.28 -4.37
CA GLY A 117 12.85 -9.17 -3.37
C GLY A 117 11.98 -9.33 -2.12
N GLY A 118 12.60 -9.64 -0.98
CA GLY A 118 11.87 -9.96 0.24
C GLY A 118 10.91 -8.85 0.70
N GLN A 119 9.64 -9.17 0.82
CA GLN A 119 8.56 -8.23 1.15
C GLN A 119 8.40 -7.95 2.66
N ARG A 120 9.44 -8.19 3.45
CA ARG A 120 9.42 -7.83 4.88
C ARG A 120 9.36 -6.30 5.02
N SER A 121 8.53 -5.83 5.95
CA SER A 121 8.31 -4.38 6.17
C SER A 121 9.57 -3.61 6.59
N SER A 122 10.54 -4.29 7.22
CA SER A 122 11.84 -3.74 7.62
C SER A 122 12.89 -3.70 6.48
N ARG A 123 12.61 -4.28 5.31
CA ARG A 123 13.57 -4.39 4.22
C ARG A 123 13.52 -3.16 3.31
N VAL A 124 14.26 -2.12 3.67
CA VAL A 124 14.36 -0.85 2.92
C VAL A 124 14.86 -1.09 1.48
N GLY A 125 15.76 -2.05 1.27
CA GLY A 125 16.27 -2.39 -0.05
C GLY A 125 15.20 -2.79 -1.07
N SER A 126 14.04 -3.29 -0.62
CA SER A 126 12.91 -3.62 -1.51
C SER A 126 12.15 -2.39 -2.03
N LEU A 127 12.48 -1.18 -1.55
CA LEU A 127 11.96 0.08 -2.08
C LEU A 127 12.73 0.56 -3.31
N ARG A 128 14.01 0.16 -3.41
CA ARG A 128 14.88 0.57 -4.51
C ARG A 128 14.33 0.01 -5.82
N GLY A 129 13.98 0.91 -6.75
CA GLY A 129 13.46 0.57 -8.06
C GLY A 129 11.99 0.12 -8.08
N ALA A 130 11.30 0.04 -6.93
CA ALA A 130 9.88 -0.24 -6.95
C ALA A 130 9.09 0.90 -7.61
N ASN A 131 8.37 0.59 -8.68
CA ASN A 131 7.49 1.51 -9.40
C ASN A 131 6.04 1.01 -9.46
N GLY A 132 5.77 -0.15 -8.85
CA GLY A 132 4.44 -0.74 -8.77
C GLY A 132 4.18 -1.51 -7.49
N LEU A 133 2.89 -1.66 -7.18
CA LEU A 133 2.37 -2.47 -6.09
C LEU A 133 1.37 -3.48 -6.66
N LEU A 134 1.68 -4.78 -6.64
CA LEU A 134 0.71 -5.81 -6.99
C LEU A 134 -0.36 -5.89 -5.90
N ALA A 135 -1.62 -5.86 -6.29
CA ALA A 135 -2.75 -6.12 -5.41
C ALA A 135 -3.01 -7.64 -5.34
N LEU A 136 -2.35 -8.31 -4.42
CA LEU A 136 -2.45 -9.75 -4.26
C LEU A 136 -3.58 -10.15 -3.29
N PRO A 137 -4.36 -11.16 -3.62
CA PRO A 137 -5.44 -11.62 -2.75
C PRO A 137 -4.90 -12.31 -1.49
N SER A 138 -5.75 -12.42 -0.49
CA SER A 138 -5.51 -13.19 0.72
C SER A 138 -5.51 -14.70 0.42
N ALA A 139 -4.46 -15.40 0.80
CA ALA A 139 -4.46 -16.86 0.71
C ALA A 139 -5.52 -17.49 1.64
N LYS A 140 -5.82 -16.84 2.76
CA LYS A 140 -6.83 -17.30 3.72
C LYS A 140 -8.24 -17.25 3.11
N ASP A 141 -8.56 -16.17 2.40
CA ASP A 141 -9.92 -15.95 1.90
C ASP A 141 -10.18 -16.66 0.58
N THR A 142 -9.15 -16.86 -0.23
CA THR A 142 -9.26 -17.49 -1.55
C THR A 142 -8.95 -18.99 -1.55
N GLY A 143 -8.21 -19.49 -0.56
CA GLY A 143 -7.65 -20.85 -0.56
C GLY A 143 -6.48 -21.04 -1.53
N ILE A 144 -6.08 -20.00 -2.27
CA ILE A 144 -4.94 -20.03 -3.21
C ILE A 144 -3.68 -19.67 -2.44
N HIS A 145 -2.63 -20.49 -2.56
CA HIS A 145 -1.38 -20.26 -1.82
C HIS A 145 -0.26 -19.66 -2.66
N SER A 146 -0.37 -19.71 -3.98
CA SER A 146 0.61 -19.12 -4.90
C SER A 146 -0.03 -18.77 -6.23
N LEU A 147 0.49 -17.72 -6.87
CA LEU A 147 0.24 -17.39 -8.26
C LEU A 147 1.46 -17.78 -9.08
N LYS A 148 1.25 -18.17 -10.33
CA LYS A 148 2.29 -18.67 -11.21
C LYS A 148 2.88 -17.58 -12.10
N LYS A 149 4.12 -17.76 -12.51
CA LYS A 149 4.72 -16.97 -13.59
C LYS A 149 3.80 -16.95 -14.80
N GLY A 150 3.63 -15.76 -15.39
CA GLY A 150 2.74 -15.54 -16.54
C GLY A 150 1.31 -15.17 -16.17
N GLU A 151 0.84 -15.41 -14.94
CA GLU A 151 -0.48 -14.98 -14.52
C GLU A 151 -0.60 -13.46 -14.53
N LEU A 152 -1.80 -12.97 -14.93
CA LEU A 152 -2.12 -11.54 -14.94
C LEU A 152 -2.71 -11.12 -13.60
N VAL A 153 -2.12 -10.10 -13.00
CA VAL A 153 -2.57 -9.51 -11.74
C VAL A 153 -2.72 -8.00 -11.86
N ASP A 154 -3.53 -7.41 -11.01
CA ASP A 154 -3.66 -5.97 -10.91
C ASP A 154 -2.45 -5.37 -10.21
N ALA A 155 -1.90 -4.30 -10.79
CA ALA A 155 -0.82 -3.52 -10.22
C ALA A 155 -1.17 -2.04 -10.19
N MET A 156 -1.00 -1.42 -9.04
CA MET A 156 -1.02 0.05 -8.91
C MET A 156 0.32 0.62 -9.35
N ILE A 157 0.30 1.59 -10.24
CA ILE A 157 1.50 2.26 -10.74
C ILE A 157 1.85 3.41 -9.78
N ILE A 158 3.01 3.31 -9.13
CA ILE A 158 3.47 4.31 -8.13
C ILE A 158 4.68 5.12 -8.61
N GLY A 159 5.24 4.79 -9.77
CA GLY A 159 6.40 5.45 -10.34
C GLY A 159 6.45 5.32 -11.86
N ARG A 160 7.55 5.78 -12.46
CA ARG A 160 7.75 5.64 -13.91
C ARG A 160 7.95 4.18 -14.28
N LEU A 161 7.29 3.74 -15.34
CA LEU A 161 7.51 2.41 -15.88
C LEU A 161 8.92 2.29 -16.46
N GLY A 162 9.54 1.11 -16.27
CA GLY A 162 10.79 0.78 -16.95
C GLY A 162 10.56 0.61 -18.45
N GLY A 163 11.51 1.12 -19.23
CA GLY A 163 11.59 0.81 -20.65
C GLY A 163 12.44 -0.46 -20.90
N ILE A 164 12.39 -0.95 -22.12
CA ILE A 164 13.30 -1.97 -22.66
C ILE A 164 14.69 -1.37 -22.76
#